data_9717608ffbba2a48a66bd2b9113311bf
#
_entry.id   9717608ffbba2a48a66bd2b9113311bf
#
_cell.length_a   1.000
_cell.length_b   1.000
_cell.length_c   1.000
_cell.angle_alpha   90.00
_cell.angle_beta   90.00
_cell.angle_gamma   90.00
#
_symmetry.space_group_name_H-M   'P 1'
#
loop_
_entity.id
_entity.type
_entity.pdbx_description
1 polymer ?
#
loop_
_entity_poly.entity_id
_entity_poly.type
_entity_poly.pdbx_seq_one_letter_code
_entity_poly.pdbx_strand_id
1 'polypeptide(L)'
;MKFAHVMALASVGTISMISSAAAGPDKIKFPEGFEKGVRYAVVDRHDNKQYRELYANEDAVKAIRAGQPLPYGTVLTLIIYQAQVDDKGVPKTDANGRFMKGNLVGYTVMEKQNGWGTEYPETLRNGEWEYSAFTADRKFNEKANYPGCFQCHKPHAKQDFVISHSQLGGTFPTAAVMPKTGAGMVNILGFKFGPDKVVATAGSKVTWTNADDSPHQIEIKGKGKTDVLLKGQSGSLSIADPGSYEYICSLHPAMKGTLEVTK
;
A
#
# COMPACT_ATOMS: atom_id res chain seq x y z
N MET A 1 31.79 -64.52 42.64
CA MET A 1 30.69 -63.64 42.21
C MET A 1 31.28 -62.26 41.94
N LYS A 2 31.45 -61.93 40.67
CA LYS A 2 31.99 -60.60 40.25
C LYS A 2 30.82 -59.76 39.77
N PHE A 3 30.51 -58.63 40.43
CA PHE A 3 29.54 -57.69 40.01
C PHE A 3 30.17 -56.67 39.01
N ALA A 4 29.67 -56.68 37.79
CA ALA A 4 30.05 -55.71 36.78
C ALA A 4 29.15 -54.46 36.94
N HIS A 5 29.78 -53.30 37.17
CA HIS A 5 29.08 -52.00 37.15
C HIS A 5 29.02 -51.53 35.70
N VAL A 6 27.81 -51.34 35.17
CA VAL A 6 27.57 -50.70 33.89
C VAL A 6 27.40 -49.21 34.16
N MET A 7 28.36 -48.41 33.72
CA MET A 7 28.23 -46.94 33.71
C MET A 7 27.43 -46.53 32.47
N ALA A 8 26.25 -45.94 32.67
CA ALA A 8 25.48 -45.30 31.62
C ALA A 8 26.02 -43.91 31.40
N LEU A 9 26.62 -43.64 30.24
CA LEU A 9 26.93 -42.29 29.79
C LEU A 9 25.64 -41.60 29.32
N ALA A 10 25.18 -40.58 30.05
CA ALA A 10 24.16 -39.69 29.60
C ALA A 10 24.78 -38.64 28.68
N SER A 11 24.52 -38.73 27.37
CA SER A 11 24.86 -37.70 26.40
C SER A 11 23.90 -36.52 26.56
N VAL A 12 24.39 -35.41 27.12
CA VAL A 12 23.69 -34.13 27.15
C VAL A 12 23.75 -33.53 25.72
N GLY A 13 22.70 -33.75 24.97
CA GLY A 13 22.51 -33.05 23.68
C GLY A 13 22.31 -31.54 23.92
N THR A 14 23.31 -30.76 23.55
CA THR A 14 23.16 -29.30 23.47
C THR A 14 22.20 -28.98 22.34
N ILE A 15 20.95 -28.63 22.69
CA ILE A 15 19.99 -28.00 21.76
C ILE A 15 20.57 -26.65 21.45
N SER A 16 21.22 -26.53 20.29
CA SER A 16 21.59 -25.26 19.69
C SER A 16 20.27 -24.55 19.33
N MET A 17 19.83 -23.61 20.15
CA MET A 17 18.77 -22.66 19.74
C MET A 17 19.34 -21.85 18.59
N ILE A 18 18.97 -22.22 17.37
CA ILE A 18 19.11 -21.35 16.21
C ILE A 18 18.20 -20.18 16.51
N SER A 19 18.77 -19.09 17.01
CA SER A 19 18.13 -17.78 17.03
C SER A 19 17.83 -17.45 15.56
N SER A 20 16.58 -17.65 15.14
CA SER A 20 16.11 -17.06 13.89
C SER A 20 16.37 -15.58 14.03
N ALA A 21 17.34 -15.05 13.30
CA ALA A 21 17.45 -13.60 13.13
C ALA A 21 16.07 -13.15 12.67
N ALA A 22 15.39 -12.40 13.53
CA ALA A 22 14.04 -11.97 13.24
C ALA A 22 14.09 -11.18 11.94
N ALA A 23 13.48 -11.71 10.89
CA ALA A 23 13.14 -10.96 9.70
C ALA A 23 12.31 -9.77 10.21
N GLY A 24 12.80 -8.56 10.04
CA GLY A 24 12.12 -7.49 10.68
C GLY A 24 12.38 -6.11 10.08
N PRO A 25 11.38 -5.26 10.22
CA PRO A 25 11.40 -3.86 9.78
C PRO A 25 12.46 -3.02 10.51
N ASP A 26 13.09 -3.54 11.55
CA ASP A 26 14.20 -2.94 12.32
C ASP A 26 15.54 -2.90 11.58
N LYS A 27 15.66 -3.58 10.44
CA LYS A 27 16.83 -3.48 9.55
C LYS A 27 17.02 -2.08 8.98
N ILE A 28 15.91 -1.39 8.68
CA ILE A 28 15.93 -0.03 8.14
C ILE A 28 16.10 0.96 9.27
N LYS A 29 17.16 1.77 9.20
CA LYS A 29 17.32 2.96 10.05
C LYS A 29 16.59 4.13 9.41
N PHE A 30 16.14 5.10 10.23
CA PHE A 30 15.56 6.32 9.69
C PHE A 30 16.56 6.99 8.73
N PRO A 31 16.16 7.26 7.46
CA PRO A 31 17.07 7.79 6.46
C PRO A 31 17.31 9.31 6.68
N GLU A 32 18.18 9.66 7.59
CA GLU A 32 18.48 11.05 7.88
C GLU A 32 18.90 11.81 6.62
N GLY A 33 18.34 13.01 6.45
CA GLY A 33 18.63 13.85 5.29
C GLY A 33 17.98 13.40 3.98
N PHE A 34 16.99 12.50 4.02
CA PHE A 34 16.25 12.06 2.82
C PHE A 34 15.62 13.23 2.05
N GLU A 35 15.36 14.35 2.71
CA GLU A 35 14.83 15.58 2.11
C GLU A 35 15.77 16.19 1.05
N LYS A 36 17.06 15.82 1.07
CA LYS A 36 18.05 16.20 0.05
C LYS A 36 17.88 15.41 -1.25
N GLY A 37 17.15 14.31 -1.20
CA GLY A 37 16.78 13.52 -2.37
C GLY A 37 15.69 14.20 -3.22
N VAL A 38 15.11 13.44 -4.13
CA VAL A 38 14.09 13.93 -5.06
C VAL A 38 12.70 13.69 -4.49
N ARG A 39 11.93 14.78 -4.26
CA ARG A 39 10.49 14.63 -4.04
C ARG A 39 9.82 14.34 -5.38
N TYR A 40 9.44 13.09 -5.59
CA TYR A 40 8.94 12.63 -6.88
C TYR A 40 7.41 12.52 -6.97
N ALA A 41 6.70 12.53 -5.85
CA ALA A 41 5.24 12.50 -5.86
C ALA A 41 4.62 13.15 -4.63
N VAL A 42 3.35 13.56 -4.78
CA VAL A 42 2.46 14.01 -3.72
C VAL A 42 1.12 13.31 -3.91
N VAL A 43 0.56 12.73 -2.83
CA VAL A 43 -0.70 11.96 -2.87
C VAL A 43 -1.66 12.47 -1.81
N ASP A 44 -2.90 12.77 -2.21
CA ASP A 44 -4.02 13.05 -1.32
C ASP A 44 -4.82 11.77 -1.11
N ARG A 45 -4.85 11.28 0.11
CA ARG A 45 -5.64 10.11 0.51
C ARG A 45 -6.97 10.57 1.09
N HIS A 46 -8.05 10.48 0.30
CA HIS A 46 -9.39 10.90 0.73
C HIS A 46 -9.99 9.97 1.80
N ASP A 47 -9.68 8.68 1.74
CA ASP A 47 -10.17 7.66 2.67
C ASP A 47 -9.76 7.91 4.12
N ASN A 48 -8.56 8.41 4.35
CA ASN A 48 -8.03 8.68 5.70
C ASN A 48 -7.61 10.14 5.92
N LYS A 49 -7.96 11.03 4.97
CA LYS A 49 -7.71 12.47 5.02
C LYS A 49 -6.23 12.79 5.24
N GLN A 50 -5.36 12.16 4.46
CA GLN A 50 -3.92 12.35 4.56
C GLN A 50 -3.36 13.03 3.32
N TYR A 51 -2.43 13.96 3.55
CA TYR A 51 -1.52 14.51 2.55
C TYR A 51 -0.19 13.77 2.68
N ARG A 52 0.34 13.26 1.57
CA ARG A 52 1.56 12.44 1.56
C ARG A 52 2.58 12.99 0.58
N GLU A 53 3.84 13.00 0.97
CA GLU A 53 4.98 13.35 0.12
C GLU A 53 5.91 12.15 -0.03
N LEU A 54 6.33 11.85 -1.26
CA LEU A 54 7.19 10.73 -1.57
C LEU A 54 8.56 11.23 -2.04
N TYR A 55 9.60 10.72 -1.41
CA TYR A 55 10.99 11.03 -1.69
C TYR A 55 11.76 9.77 -2.10
N ALA A 56 12.74 9.94 -2.96
CA ALA A 56 13.69 8.90 -3.35
C ALA A 56 15.11 9.45 -3.33
N ASN A 57 16.08 8.59 -3.07
CA ASN A 57 17.47 8.94 -3.30
C ASN A 57 17.75 9.13 -4.81
N GLU A 58 18.71 9.96 -5.15
CA GLU A 58 18.96 10.36 -6.55
C GLU A 58 19.27 9.18 -7.46
N ASP A 59 19.99 8.17 -6.98
CA ASP A 59 20.39 7.03 -7.81
C ASP A 59 19.19 6.18 -8.23
N ALA A 60 18.18 6.06 -7.38
CA ALA A 60 16.90 5.43 -7.74
C ALA A 60 16.22 6.18 -8.89
N VAL A 61 16.15 7.50 -8.81
CA VAL A 61 15.52 8.34 -9.85
C VAL A 61 16.31 8.28 -11.15
N LYS A 62 17.65 8.35 -11.09
CA LYS A 62 18.53 8.21 -12.27
C LYS A 62 18.34 6.87 -12.97
N ALA A 63 18.32 5.76 -12.20
CA ALA A 63 18.13 4.42 -12.75
C ALA A 63 16.80 4.28 -13.48
N ILE A 64 15.69 4.68 -12.85
CA ILE A 64 14.36 4.59 -13.47
C ILE A 64 14.27 5.45 -14.73
N ARG A 65 14.78 6.68 -14.72
CA ARG A 65 14.80 7.56 -15.91
C ARG A 65 15.64 7.01 -17.05
N ALA A 66 16.65 6.22 -16.73
CA ALA A 66 17.46 5.50 -17.71
C ALA A 66 16.85 4.16 -18.15
N GLY A 67 15.63 3.81 -17.70
CA GLY A 67 15.00 2.52 -17.97
C GLY A 67 15.71 1.33 -17.32
N GLN A 68 16.50 1.57 -16.28
CA GLN A 68 17.25 0.55 -15.56
C GLN A 68 16.47 0.08 -14.31
N PRO A 69 16.68 -1.15 -13.85
CA PRO A 69 16.16 -1.62 -12.57
C PRO A 69 16.61 -0.74 -11.40
N LEU A 70 15.80 -0.68 -10.35
CA LEU A 70 16.19 0.02 -9.12
C LEU A 70 17.42 -0.68 -8.48
N PRO A 71 18.50 0.06 -8.23
CA PRO A 71 19.72 -0.51 -7.66
C PRO A 71 19.55 -0.88 -6.18
N TYR A 72 20.43 -1.72 -5.67
CA TYR A 72 20.60 -1.86 -4.22
C TYR A 72 21.01 -0.52 -3.61
N GLY A 73 20.59 -0.25 -2.39
CA GLY A 73 20.71 1.07 -1.76
C GLY A 73 19.61 2.03 -2.18
N THR A 74 18.61 1.59 -2.96
CA THR A 74 17.40 2.40 -3.18
C THR A 74 16.65 2.58 -1.89
N VAL A 75 16.37 3.84 -1.54
CA VAL A 75 15.56 4.23 -0.38
C VAL A 75 14.41 5.11 -0.86
N LEU A 76 13.18 4.69 -0.57
CA LEU A 76 11.97 5.45 -0.83
C LEU A 76 11.34 5.82 0.51
N THR A 77 11.14 7.12 0.75
CA THR A 77 10.57 7.65 1.99
C THR A 77 9.24 8.32 1.72
N LEU A 78 8.22 7.89 2.43
CA LEU A 78 6.90 8.50 2.43
C LEU A 78 6.70 9.27 3.73
N ILE A 79 6.43 10.57 3.63
CA ILE A 79 6.00 11.40 4.75
C ILE A 79 4.47 11.44 4.79
N ILE A 80 3.91 11.24 5.95
CA ILE A 80 2.46 11.21 6.16
C ILE A 80 2.07 12.41 7.02
N TYR A 81 1.21 13.26 6.49
CA TYR A 81 0.59 14.36 7.22
C TYR A 81 -0.92 14.13 7.30
N GLN A 82 -1.52 14.50 8.42
CA GLN A 82 -2.97 14.69 8.45
C GLN A 82 -3.32 15.91 7.60
N ALA A 83 -4.35 15.85 6.77
CA ALA A 83 -4.84 17.02 6.07
C ALA A 83 -5.47 18.00 7.06
N GLN A 84 -5.35 19.31 6.82
CA GLN A 84 -6.17 20.30 7.52
C GLN A 84 -7.64 20.06 7.18
N VAL A 85 -8.51 20.17 8.17
CA VAL A 85 -9.96 20.01 7.99
C VAL A 85 -10.70 21.27 8.41
N ASP A 86 -11.90 21.46 7.87
CA ASP A 86 -12.84 22.47 8.34
C ASP A 86 -13.62 21.97 9.58
N ASP A 87 -14.55 22.80 10.06
CA ASP A 87 -15.36 22.50 11.26
C ASP A 87 -16.29 21.27 11.08
N LYS A 88 -16.52 20.85 9.84
CA LYS A 88 -17.29 19.64 9.48
C LYS A 88 -16.40 18.42 9.27
N GLY A 89 -15.09 18.56 9.45
CA GLY A 89 -14.11 17.51 9.24
C GLY A 89 -13.82 17.22 7.76
N VAL A 90 -14.15 18.14 6.84
CA VAL A 90 -13.83 18.01 5.43
C VAL A 90 -12.42 18.55 5.16
N PRO A 91 -11.56 17.83 4.42
CA PRO A 91 -10.23 18.32 4.08
C PRO A 91 -10.27 19.65 3.33
N LYS A 92 -9.49 20.61 3.83
CA LYS A 92 -9.26 21.88 3.13
C LYS A 92 -8.31 21.65 1.96
N THR A 93 -8.57 22.36 0.85
CA THR A 93 -7.73 22.29 -0.35
C THR A 93 -7.11 23.66 -0.66
N ASP A 94 -5.94 23.62 -1.31
CA ASP A 94 -5.31 24.80 -1.91
C ASP A 94 -5.99 25.19 -3.24
N ALA A 95 -5.47 26.21 -3.91
CA ALA A 95 -5.98 26.71 -5.19
C ALA A 95 -5.88 25.66 -6.33
N ASN A 96 -5.04 24.63 -6.19
CA ASN A 96 -4.87 23.55 -7.14
C ASN A 96 -5.72 22.31 -6.80
N GLY A 97 -6.56 22.38 -5.77
CA GLY A 97 -7.40 21.29 -5.30
C GLY A 97 -6.66 20.23 -4.47
N ARG A 98 -5.40 20.46 -4.07
CA ARG A 98 -4.61 19.57 -3.23
C ARG A 98 -4.94 19.79 -1.76
N PHE A 99 -4.91 18.73 -0.97
CA PHE A 99 -5.09 18.86 0.48
C PHE A 99 -4.07 19.81 1.09
N MET A 100 -4.53 20.65 2.01
CA MET A 100 -3.63 21.48 2.81
C MET A 100 -2.95 20.63 3.88
N LYS A 101 -1.62 20.71 3.92
CA LYS A 101 -0.77 19.97 4.86
C LYS A 101 -1.05 20.42 6.30
N GLY A 102 -1.40 19.50 7.17
CA GLY A 102 -1.58 19.70 8.61
C GLY A 102 -0.47 19.05 9.42
N ASN A 103 -0.81 18.39 10.52
CA ASN A 103 0.15 17.80 11.45
C ASN A 103 0.86 16.59 10.86
N LEU A 104 2.16 16.47 11.15
CA LEU A 104 2.96 15.30 10.80
C LEU A 104 2.48 14.08 11.63
N VAL A 105 2.20 12.99 10.93
CA VAL A 105 1.79 11.70 11.53
C VAL A 105 2.99 10.79 11.72
N GLY A 106 3.88 10.73 10.73
CA GLY A 106 5.05 9.87 10.72
C GLY A 106 5.56 9.59 9.32
N TYR A 107 6.35 8.51 9.22
CA TYR A 107 7.01 8.14 7.98
C TYR A 107 6.87 6.64 7.72
N THR A 108 6.88 6.25 6.46
CA THR A 108 7.20 4.88 6.06
C THR A 108 8.36 4.89 5.09
N VAL A 109 9.20 3.89 5.20
CA VAL A 109 10.40 3.74 4.38
C VAL A 109 10.39 2.35 3.78
N MET A 110 10.72 2.25 2.50
CA MET A 110 11.10 0.98 1.90
C MET A 110 12.53 1.10 1.36
N GLU A 111 13.33 0.08 1.60
CA GLU A 111 14.73 0.03 1.22
C GLU A 111 15.03 -1.30 0.54
N LYS A 112 15.85 -1.26 -0.53
CA LYS A 112 16.28 -2.42 -1.30
C LYS A 112 17.75 -2.70 -1.06
N GLN A 113 18.06 -3.89 -0.55
CA GLN A 113 19.45 -4.33 -0.32
C GLN A 113 19.65 -5.76 -0.80
N ASN A 114 20.86 -6.05 -1.25
CA ASN A 114 21.23 -7.40 -1.67
C ASN A 114 21.06 -8.41 -0.54
N GLY A 115 20.37 -9.51 -0.82
CA GLY A 115 20.12 -10.60 0.11
C GLY A 115 19.02 -10.37 1.13
N TRP A 116 18.36 -9.19 1.13
CA TRP A 116 17.20 -8.96 2.00
C TRP A 116 15.96 -9.72 1.53
N GLY A 117 15.04 -9.96 2.46
CA GLY A 117 13.77 -10.63 2.18
C GLY A 117 13.87 -12.15 2.13
N THR A 118 15.07 -12.76 2.17
CA THR A 118 15.24 -14.23 2.12
C THR A 118 14.67 -14.94 3.35
N GLU A 119 14.52 -14.24 4.45
CA GLU A 119 13.94 -14.69 5.71
C GLU A 119 12.41 -14.78 5.68
N TYR A 120 11.75 -14.12 4.72
CA TYR A 120 10.29 -14.17 4.58
C TYR A 120 9.84 -15.34 3.71
N PRO A 121 8.69 -15.97 4.00
CA PRO A 121 8.09 -16.94 3.10
C PRO A 121 7.77 -16.27 1.75
N GLU A 122 7.83 -17.02 0.66
CA GLU A 122 7.61 -16.53 -0.69
C GLU A 122 6.26 -15.80 -0.86
N THR A 123 5.24 -16.29 -0.15
CA THR A 123 3.90 -15.68 -0.13
C THR A 123 3.89 -14.24 0.39
N LEU A 124 4.82 -13.86 1.25
CA LEU A 124 4.96 -12.51 1.81
C LEU A 124 6.07 -11.72 1.13
N ARG A 125 7.17 -12.37 0.75
CA ARG A 125 8.38 -11.74 0.23
C ARG A 125 8.13 -10.85 -0.99
N ASN A 126 8.68 -9.64 -0.99
CA ASN A 126 8.66 -8.69 -2.10
C ASN A 126 10.08 -8.48 -2.66
N GLY A 127 10.65 -9.51 -3.28
CA GLY A 127 12.03 -9.45 -3.75
C GLY A 127 13.02 -9.22 -2.61
N GLU A 128 13.86 -8.21 -2.75
CA GLU A 128 14.90 -7.84 -1.77
C GLU A 128 14.57 -6.52 -1.07
N TRP A 129 13.26 -6.19 -0.99
CA TRP A 129 12.75 -5.02 -0.29
C TRP A 129 12.41 -5.33 1.17
N GLU A 130 12.70 -4.36 2.03
CA GLU A 130 12.24 -4.29 3.40
C GLU A 130 11.40 -3.03 3.60
N TYR A 131 10.54 -3.04 4.63
CA TYR A 131 9.62 -1.95 4.93
C TYR A 131 9.73 -1.58 6.39
N SER A 132 9.80 -0.29 6.68
CA SER A 132 9.81 0.23 8.05
C SER A 132 8.87 1.41 8.21
N ALA A 133 8.44 1.65 9.45
CA ALA A 133 7.64 2.81 9.79
C ALA A 133 8.27 3.55 10.99
N PHE A 134 8.13 4.87 10.98
CA PHE A 134 8.66 5.72 12.03
C PHE A 134 7.59 6.73 12.47
N THR A 135 7.60 7.05 13.75
CA THR A 135 6.77 8.08 14.35
C THR A 135 7.18 9.48 13.89
N ALA A 136 6.41 10.51 14.21
CA ALA A 136 6.74 11.89 13.86
C ALA A 136 8.08 12.37 14.44
N ASP A 137 8.50 11.80 15.57
CA ASP A 137 9.81 12.06 16.21
C ASP A 137 10.92 11.11 15.71
N ARG A 138 10.69 10.46 14.54
CA ARG A 138 11.65 9.60 13.81
C ARG A 138 12.06 8.33 14.55
N LYS A 139 11.32 7.91 15.57
CA LYS A 139 11.55 6.64 16.26
C LYS A 139 10.87 5.50 15.54
N PHE A 140 11.49 4.33 15.57
CA PHE A 140 10.91 3.11 15.02
C PHE A 140 9.52 2.84 15.62
N ASN A 141 8.54 2.55 14.76
CA ASN A 141 7.16 2.30 15.17
C ASN A 141 6.85 0.80 15.21
N GLU A 142 7.09 0.17 16.34
CA GLU A 142 6.84 -1.26 16.57
C GLU A 142 5.37 -1.68 16.34
N LYS A 143 4.43 -0.72 16.41
CA LYS A 143 2.99 -0.98 16.30
C LYS A 143 2.46 -0.90 14.87
N ALA A 144 3.32 -0.63 13.88
CA ALA A 144 2.90 -0.55 12.50
C ALA A 144 2.49 -1.92 11.94
N ASN A 145 1.54 -1.91 10.97
CA ASN A 145 1.09 -3.13 10.30
C ASN A 145 2.08 -3.50 9.17
N TYR A 146 3.20 -4.10 9.51
CA TYR A 146 4.23 -4.50 8.55
C TYR A 146 3.75 -5.55 7.53
N PRO A 147 3.01 -6.60 7.90
CA PRO A 147 2.42 -7.51 6.91
C PRO A 147 1.57 -6.79 5.86
N GLY A 148 0.87 -5.72 6.26
CA GLY A 148 0.09 -4.89 5.35
C GLY A 148 0.94 -4.15 4.31
N CYS A 149 2.19 -3.76 4.65
CA CYS A 149 3.11 -3.17 3.68
C CYS A 149 3.41 -4.17 2.55
N PHE A 150 3.84 -5.39 2.92
CA PHE A 150 4.14 -6.44 1.95
C PHE A 150 2.93 -6.77 1.06
N GLN A 151 1.76 -6.96 1.66
CA GLN A 151 0.53 -7.31 0.93
C GLN A 151 0.11 -6.22 -0.05
N CYS A 152 0.22 -4.93 0.34
CA CYS A 152 -0.13 -3.80 -0.51
C CYS A 152 0.83 -3.68 -1.71
N HIS A 153 2.14 -3.93 -1.51
CA HIS A 153 3.16 -3.82 -2.53
C HIS A 153 3.27 -5.07 -3.44
N LYS A 154 2.87 -6.26 -2.94
CA LYS A 154 2.98 -7.55 -3.64
C LYS A 154 2.44 -7.55 -5.08
N PRO A 155 1.25 -6.95 -5.39
CA PRO A 155 0.72 -6.93 -6.76
C PRO A 155 1.59 -6.18 -7.77
N HIS A 156 2.53 -5.35 -7.29
CA HIS A 156 3.42 -4.52 -8.12
C HIS A 156 4.77 -5.18 -8.45
N ALA A 157 4.86 -6.51 -8.44
CA ALA A 157 6.09 -7.24 -8.71
C ALA A 157 6.73 -6.87 -10.07
N LYS A 158 5.94 -6.60 -11.11
CA LYS A 158 6.42 -6.15 -12.43
C LYS A 158 7.02 -4.72 -12.42
N GLN A 159 6.81 -3.98 -11.37
CA GLN A 159 7.30 -2.62 -11.13
C GLN A 159 8.28 -2.61 -9.94
N ASP A 160 8.98 -3.71 -9.74
CA ASP A 160 9.89 -3.93 -8.62
C ASP A 160 9.24 -3.60 -7.26
N PHE A 161 7.96 -3.99 -7.10
CA PHE A 161 7.14 -3.76 -5.89
C PHE A 161 6.94 -2.27 -5.50
N VAL A 162 7.22 -1.33 -6.41
CA VAL A 162 7.04 0.11 -6.16
C VAL A 162 5.71 0.58 -6.72
N ILE A 163 4.74 0.90 -5.87
CA ILE A 163 3.40 1.37 -6.25
C ILE A 163 3.49 2.63 -7.12
N SER A 164 4.34 3.58 -6.74
CA SER A 164 4.55 4.87 -7.40
C SER A 164 5.67 4.85 -8.46
N HIS A 165 5.97 3.69 -9.05
CA HIS A 165 7.07 3.50 -9.99
C HIS A 165 7.01 4.46 -11.20
N SER A 166 5.82 4.67 -11.77
CA SER A 166 5.64 5.59 -12.91
C SER A 166 5.97 7.04 -12.55
N GLN A 167 5.60 7.46 -11.34
CA GLN A 167 5.88 8.80 -10.84
C GLN A 167 7.37 8.98 -10.54
N LEU A 168 8.03 7.94 -10.03
CA LEU A 168 9.47 7.93 -9.78
C LEU A 168 10.27 8.18 -11.08
N GLY A 169 9.80 7.67 -12.21
CA GLY A 169 10.35 7.92 -13.54
C GLY A 169 10.11 9.34 -14.07
N GLY A 170 9.32 10.16 -13.39
CA GLY A 170 9.00 11.53 -13.83
C GLY A 170 7.85 11.60 -14.83
N THR A 171 7.18 10.50 -15.10
CA THR A 171 5.88 10.50 -15.79
C THR A 171 4.80 10.84 -14.77
N PHE A 172 4.70 12.12 -14.42
CA PHE A 172 3.53 12.57 -13.66
C PHE A 172 2.30 12.29 -14.54
N PRO A 173 1.29 11.55 -14.08
CA PRO A 173 0.02 11.60 -14.72
C PRO A 173 -0.42 13.07 -14.63
N THR A 174 -0.41 13.78 -15.74
CA THR A 174 -1.30 14.94 -15.91
C THR A 174 -2.64 14.52 -15.35
N ALA A 175 -3.26 15.38 -14.53
CA ALA A 175 -4.49 15.14 -13.79
C ALA A 175 -5.31 14.02 -14.40
N ALA A 176 -5.45 12.89 -13.67
CA ALA A 176 -6.02 11.68 -14.24
C ALA A 176 -7.33 12.07 -14.92
N VAL A 177 -7.36 11.97 -16.25
CA VAL A 177 -8.60 12.17 -17.00
C VAL A 177 -9.53 11.10 -16.48
N MET A 178 -10.48 11.50 -15.65
CA MET A 178 -11.50 10.59 -15.13
C MET A 178 -12.17 9.94 -16.33
N PRO A 179 -12.15 8.62 -16.47
CA PRO A 179 -12.90 7.95 -17.52
C PRO A 179 -14.37 8.42 -17.43
N LYS A 180 -15.03 8.60 -18.58
CA LYS A 180 -16.43 9.01 -18.59
C LYS A 180 -17.24 8.03 -17.75
N THR A 181 -17.93 8.55 -16.74
CA THR A 181 -18.89 7.78 -15.95
C THR A 181 -20.17 7.62 -16.75
N GLY A 182 -20.61 6.38 -16.92
CA GLY A 182 -21.94 6.02 -17.43
C GLY A 182 -22.78 5.35 -16.34
N ALA A 183 -24.04 5.03 -16.64
CA ALA A 183 -24.86 4.23 -15.74
C ALA A 183 -24.11 2.94 -15.36
N GLY A 184 -24.04 2.62 -14.06
CA GLY A 184 -23.31 1.46 -13.56
C GLY A 184 -21.79 1.54 -13.62
N MET A 185 -21.18 2.72 -13.85
CA MET A 185 -19.73 2.92 -13.85
C MET A 185 -19.27 3.75 -12.65
N VAL A 186 -18.20 3.28 -12.00
CA VAL A 186 -17.55 3.95 -10.85
C VAL A 186 -16.06 4.04 -11.11
N ASN A 187 -15.48 5.21 -10.96
CA ASN A 187 -14.03 5.39 -10.97
C ASN A 187 -13.47 5.40 -9.55
N ILE A 188 -12.24 4.92 -9.41
CA ILE A 188 -11.48 4.97 -8.17
C ILE A 188 -10.33 5.92 -8.41
N LEU A 189 -10.32 7.06 -7.70
CA LEU A 189 -9.25 8.05 -7.79
C LEU A 189 -9.06 8.77 -6.45
N GLY A 190 -7.81 8.91 -6.00
CA GLY A 190 -7.47 9.55 -4.73
C GLY A 190 -8.04 8.79 -3.53
N PHE A 191 -8.13 7.46 -3.63
CA PHE A 191 -8.75 6.60 -2.61
C PHE A 191 -10.22 6.98 -2.34
N LYS A 192 -10.96 7.28 -3.42
CA LYS A 192 -12.37 7.64 -3.38
C LYS A 192 -13.11 6.98 -4.56
N PHE A 193 -14.36 6.60 -4.34
CA PHE A 193 -15.28 6.20 -5.41
C PHE A 193 -15.96 7.43 -6.03
N GLY A 194 -16.03 7.46 -7.34
CA GLY A 194 -16.69 8.53 -8.06
C GLY A 194 -17.55 7.99 -9.21
N PRO A 195 -18.90 8.04 -9.12
CA PRO A 195 -19.69 8.53 -7.98
C PRO A 195 -19.63 7.56 -6.78
N ASP A 196 -19.83 8.06 -5.57
CA ASP A 196 -19.92 7.27 -4.34
C ASP A 196 -21.27 6.54 -4.21
N LYS A 197 -22.32 7.05 -4.89
CA LYS A 197 -23.61 6.40 -5.06
C LYS A 197 -23.86 6.09 -6.54
N VAL A 198 -24.08 4.83 -6.85
CA VAL A 198 -24.38 4.35 -8.20
C VAL A 198 -25.74 3.64 -8.22
N VAL A 199 -26.49 3.83 -9.30
CA VAL A 199 -27.78 3.14 -9.53
C VAL A 199 -27.61 2.17 -10.70
N ALA A 200 -28.15 0.97 -10.55
CA ALA A 200 -28.13 -0.06 -11.58
C ALA A 200 -29.44 -0.87 -11.57
N THR A 201 -29.80 -1.42 -12.72
CA THR A 201 -30.96 -2.35 -12.79
C THR A 201 -30.53 -3.73 -12.29
N ALA A 202 -31.45 -4.47 -11.68
CA ALA A 202 -31.22 -5.83 -11.21
C ALA A 202 -30.59 -6.72 -12.30
N GLY A 203 -29.52 -7.42 -11.95
CA GLY A 203 -28.75 -8.27 -12.86
C GLY A 203 -27.82 -7.54 -13.82
N SER A 204 -27.85 -6.19 -13.91
CA SER A 204 -26.91 -5.46 -14.74
C SER A 204 -25.51 -5.41 -14.08
N LYS A 205 -24.48 -5.22 -14.90
CA LYS A 205 -23.10 -5.10 -14.41
C LYS A 205 -22.84 -3.69 -13.88
N VAL A 206 -22.28 -3.61 -12.67
CA VAL A 206 -21.61 -2.41 -12.17
C VAL A 206 -20.12 -2.60 -12.29
N THR A 207 -19.41 -1.61 -12.85
CA THR A 207 -17.99 -1.70 -13.17
C THR A 207 -17.22 -0.63 -12.43
N TRP A 208 -16.19 -1.03 -11.71
CA TRP A 208 -15.24 -0.14 -11.05
C TRP A 208 -13.93 -0.12 -11.84
N THR A 209 -13.41 1.07 -12.13
CA THR A 209 -12.12 1.26 -12.82
C THR A 209 -11.15 1.95 -11.88
N ASN A 210 -9.98 1.34 -11.66
CA ASN A 210 -8.94 1.91 -10.82
C ASN A 210 -8.08 2.92 -11.61
N ALA A 211 -8.13 4.19 -11.24
CA ALA A 211 -7.26 5.25 -11.77
C ALA A 211 -6.11 5.61 -10.80
N ASP A 212 -6.10 5.06 -9.58
CA ASP A 212 -5.00 5.23 -8.61
C ASP A 212 -3.81 4.34 -8.95
N ASP A 213 -2.62 4.72 -8.49
CA ASP A 213 -1.43 3.85 -8.53
C ASP A 213 -1.54 2.69 -7.52
N SER A 214 -2.25 2.90 -6.41
CA SER A 214 -2.51 1.85 -5.41
C SER A 214 -3.51 0.82 -5.91
N PRO A 215 -3.37 -0.46 -5.50
CA PRO A 215 -4.35 -1.50 -5.81
C PRO A 215 -5.65 -1.29 -5.04
N HIS A 216 -6.77 -1.67 -5.64
CA HIS A 216 -8.09 -1.66 -5.01
C HIS A 216 -8.81 -2.99 -5.24
N GLN A 217 -9.66 -3.40 -4.31
CA GLN A 217 -10.53 -4.57 -4.45
C GLN A 217 -11.90 -4.25 -3.91
N ILE A 218 -12.91 -4.30 -4.75
CA ILE A 218 -14.27 -3.91 -4.36
C ILE A 218 -15.00 -5.14 -3.80
N GLU A 219 -15.63 -4.97 -2.65
CA GLU A 219 -16.40 -5.99 -1.99
C GLU A 219 -17.81 -5.48 -1.64
N ILE A 220 -18.84 -6.25 -2.02
CA ILE A 220 -20.20 -6.11 -1.54
C ILE A 220 -20.45 -7.29 -0.61
N LYS A 221 -20.57 -7.01 0.69
CA LYS A 221 -20.65 -8.05 1.72
C LYS A 221 -21.78 -9.05 1.45
N GLY A 222 -21.41 -10.32 1.40
CA GLY A 222 -22.35 -11.42 1.13
C GLY A 222 -22.84 -11.54 -0.31
N LYS A 223 -22.35 -10.70 -1.24
CA LYS A 223 -22.73 -10.73 -2.67
C LYS A 223 -21.55 -11.00 -3.60
N GLY A 224 -20.32 -10.68 -3.19
CA GLY A 224 -19.11 -10.96 -3.96
C GLY A 224 -18.06 -9.86 -3.89
N LYS A 225 -16.93 -10.13 -4.53
CA LYS A 225 -15.83 -9.18 -4.67
C LYS A 225 -15.16 -9.29 -6.05
N THR A 226 -14.53 -8.19 -6.48
CA THR A 226 -13.71 -8.18 -7.70
C THR A 226 -12.35 -8.84 -7.45
N ASP A 227 -11.60 -9.10 -8.50
CA ASP A 227 -10.15 -9.27 -8.38
C ASP A 227 -9.50 -7.98 -7.86
N VAL A 228 -8.22 -8.07 -7.46
CA VAL A 228 -7.42 -6.88 -7.14
C VAL A 228 -7.19 -6.09 -8.43
N LEU A 229 -7.62 -4.84 -8.45
CA LEU A 229 -7.54 -3.94 -9.60
C LEU A 229 -6.29 -3.08 -9.47
N LEU A 230 -5.32 -3.28 -10.34
CA LEU A 230 -4.18 -2.37 -10.52
C LEU A 230 -4.60 -1.15 -11.35
N LYS A 231 -3.76 -0.12 -11.42
CA LYS A 231 -4.03 1.08 -12.22
C LYS A 231 -4.45 0.76 -13.64
N GLY A 232 -5.54 1.37 -14.09
CA GLY A 232 -6.14 1.16 -15.40
C GLY A 232 -6.99 -0.11 -15.54
N GLN A 233 -7.01 -0.98 -14.54
CA GLN A 233 -7.84 -2.20 -14.56
C GLN A 233 -9.26 -1.93 -14.08
N SER A 234 -10.19 -2.74 -14.57
CA SER A 234 -11.60 -2.68 -14.20
C SER A 234 -12.08 -4.05 -13.72
N GLY A 235 -12.98 -4.03 -12.74
CA GLY A 235 -13.69 -5.21 -12.25
C GLY A 235 -15.18 -4.94 -12.17
N SER A 236 -16.00 -5.98 -12.33
CA SER A 236 -17.46 -5.83 -12.34
C SER A 236 -18.12 -6.83 -11.42
N LEU A 237 -19.23 -6.41 -10.82
CA LEU A 237 -20.17 -7.28 -10.09
C LEU A 237 -21.58 -7.05 -10.61
N SER A 238 -22.44 -8.08 -10.49
CA SER A 238 -23.86 -8.01 -10.81
C SER A 238 -24.67 -8.46 -9.59
N ILE A 239 -25.71 -7.71 -9.22
CA ILE A 239 -26.60 -8.04 -8.11
C ILE A 239 -28.00 -8.21 -8.69
N ALA A 240 -28.58 -9.40 -8.49
CA ALA A 240 -29.89 -9.74 -9.04
C ALA A 240 -31.06 -9.21 -8.21
N ASP A 241 -30.87 -9.06 -6.90
CA ASP A 241 -31.92 -8.65 -5.99
C ASP A 241 -31.99 -7.11 -5.91
N PRO A 242 -33.16 -6.48 -6.12
CA PRO A 242 -33.31 -5.05 -5.86
C PRO A 242 -33.07 -4.72 -4.39
N GLY A 243 -32.45 -3.56 -4.13
CA GLY A 243 -32.10 -3.12 -2.79
C GLY A 243 -30.97 -2.10 -2.75
N SER A 244 -30.61 -1.69 -1.55
CA SER A 244 -29.47 -0.80 -1.29
C SER A 244 -28.33 -1.58 -0.65
N TYR A 245 -27.15 -1.50 -1.24
CA TYR A 245 -25.97 -2.27 -0.85
C TYR A 245 -24.78 -1.33 -0.60
N GLU A 246 -24.20 -1.41 0.59
CA GLU A 246 -22.88 -0.79 0.82
C GLU A 246 -21.80 -1.64 0.14
N TYR A 247 -20.90 -0.99 -0.56
CA TYR A 247 -19.66 -1.61 -1.03
C TYR A 247 -18.44 -0.84 -0.48
N ILE A 248 -17.36 -1.59 -0.28
CA ILE A 248 -16.11 -1.08 0.28
C ILE A 248 -14.94 -1.48 -0.59
N CYS A 249 -13.78 -0.83 -0.41
CA CYS A 249 -12.51 -1.42 -0.83
C CYS A 249 -11.98 -2.31 0.30
N SER A 250 -11.84 -3.63 0.07
CA SER A 250 -11.33 -4.56 1.10
C SER A 250 -9.88 -4.31 1.50
N LEU A 251 -9.08 -3.64 0.62
CA LEU A 251 -7.71 -3.21 0.92
C LEU A 251 -7.66 -1.87 1.67
N HIS A 252 -8.72 -1.05 1.54
CA HIS A 252 -8.83 0.29 2.15
C HIS A 252 -10.23 0.46 2.74
N PRO A 253 -10.55 -0.14 3.91
CA PRO A 253 -11.93 -0.25 4.41
C PRO A 253 -12.64 1.07 4.71
N ALA A 254 -11.89 2.18 4.79
CA ALA A 254 -12.47 3.52 4.93
C ALA A 254 -13.11 4.04 3.62
N MET A 255 -12.77 3.44 2.46
CA MET A 255 -13.41 3.75 1.18
C MET A 255 -14.76 3.01 1.10
N LYS A 256 -15.84 3.77 1.06
CA LYS A 256 -17.21 3.26 1.04
C LYS A 256 -18.01 3.92 -0.08
N GLY A 257 -18.97 3.16 -0.62
CA GLY A 257 -19.93 3.63 -1.58
C GLY A 257 -21.26 2.89 -1.44
N THR A 258 -22.27 3.33 -2.17
CA THR A 258 -23.61 2.75 -2.16
C THR A 258 -24.03 2.35 -3.57
N LEU A 259 -24.52 1.13 -3.72
CA LEU A 259 -25.15 0.63 -4.93
C LEU A 259 -26.67 0.48 -4.68
N GLU A 260 -27.47 1.25 -5.40
CA GLU A 260 -28.91 1.12 -5.45
C GLU A 260 -29.29 0.23 -6.64
N VAL A 261 -29.85 -0.95 -6.37
CA VAL A 261 -30.34 -1.87 -7.40
C VAL A 261 -31.85 -1.70 -7.52
N THR A 262 -32.30 -1.25 -8.70
CA THR A 262 -33.72 -1.09 -9.04
C THR A 262 -34.23 -2.32 -9.79
N LYS A 263 -35.57 -2.45 -9.88
CA LYS A 263 -36.23 -3.52 -10.65
C LYS A 263 -35.96 -3.37 -12.14
#